data_21f24ceb4b1d8c353b8f98bb49cd0502
#
_entry.id   21f24ceb4b1d8c353b8f98bb49cd0502
#
_cell.length_a   1.000
_cell.length_b   1.000
_cell.length_c   1.000
_cell.angle_alpha   90.00
_cell.angle_beta   90.00
_cell.angle_gamma   90.00
#
_symmetry.space_group_name_H-M   'P 1'
#
loop_
_entity.id
_entity.type
_entity.pdbx_description
1 polymer ?
#
loop_
_entity_poly.entity_id
_entity_poly.type
_entity_poly.pdbx_seq_one_letter_code
_entity_poly.pdbx_strand_id
1 'polypeptide(L)'
;EGAALWPEWYPIEALERIKATVGPREFSALYQQKPQPDEGTFFRREWFQTWDKLPAMRYYGTSDYAVTDGGGDFTVHRIWGIDGKGDAYRVGGWRGQTASDGWIERKLDLIAKWKPLAWFGEGGVIQKAIEPMLRRRMRERNVHCRMEWLPSVADKPTRARSFQAMAATGRVYFEPGADIGEHLVFPA
;
A
#
# COMPACT_ATOMS: atom_id res chain seq x y z
N GLU A 1 -5.50 27.72 22.46
CA GLU A 1 -5.53 26.43 21.74
C GLU A 1 -6.78 25.67 22.18
N GLY A 2 -7.67 25.30 21.22
CA GLY A 2 -8.85 24.48 21.49
C GLY A 2 -10.21 25.13 21.26
N ALA A 3 -10.25 26.42 20.87
CA ALA A 3 -11.49 27.08 20.50
C ALA A 3 -11.65 27.16 18.98
N ALA A 4 -12.88 26.95 18.49
CA ALA A 4 -13.19 27.20 17.09
C ALA A 4 -13.19 28.71 16.82
N LEU A 5 -12.62 29.13 15.69
CA LEU A 5 -12.58 30.54 15.29
C LEU A 5 -14.01 31.09 15.02
N TRP A 6 -14.89 30.21 14.57
CA TRP A 6 -16.28 30.52 14.19
C TRP A 6 -17.23 29.43 14.67
N PRO A 7 -17.47 29.34 16.00
CA PRO A 7 -18.22 28.24 16.61
C PRO A 7 -19.66 28.12 16.10
N GLU A 8 -20.28 29.20 15.67
CA GLU A 8 -21.63 29.24 15.12
C GLU A 8 -21.77 28.51 13.77
N TRP A 9 -20.70 28.48 12.97
CA TRP A 9 -20.65 27.84 11.66
C TRP A 9 -19.89 26.53 11.66
N TYR A 10 -18.84 26.47 12.46
CA TYR A 10 -17.96 25.31 12.61
C TYR A 10 -17.71 25.01 14.09
N PRO A 11 -18.66 24.39 14.77
CA PRO A 11 -18.46 23.94 16.15
C PRO A 11 -17.34 22.89 16.21
N ILE A 12 -16.74 22.69 17.37
CA ILE A 12 -15.57 21.79 17.55
C ILE A 12 -15.89 20.38 17.02
N GLU A 13 -17.07 19.86 17.26
CA GLU A 13 -17.49 18.53 16.81
C GLU A 13 -17.54 18.42 15.27
N ALA A 14 -17.88 19.51 14.59
CA ALA A 14 -17.85 19.55 13.13
C ALA A 14 -16.40 19.57 12.61
N LEU A 15 -15.52 20.34 13.25
CA LEU A 15 -14.10 20.40 12.92
C LEU A 15 -13.39 19.08 13.17
N GLU A 16 -13.73 18.35 14.22
CA GLU A 16 -13.19 17.03 14.50
C GLU A 16 -13.64 16.00 13.44
N ARG A 17 -14.91 16.04 13.02
CA ARG A 17 -15.40 15.21 11.90
C ARG A 17 -14.68 15.51 10.60
N ILE A 18 -14.49 16.79 10.28
CA ILE A 18 -13.73 17.21 9.09
C ILE A 18 -12.30 16.70 9.20
N LYS A 19 -11.64 16.88 10.34
CA LYS A 19 -10.28 16.40 10.58
C LYS A 19 -10.15 14.89 10.40
N ALA A 20 -11.15 14.12 10.89
CA ALA A 20 -11.17 12.67 10.67
C ALA A 20 -11.38 12.28 9.20
N THR A 21 -12.06 13.12 8.43
CA THR A 21 -12.34 12.86 7.00
C THR A 21 -11.17 13.25 6.10
N VAL A 22 -10.63 14.46 6.27
CA VAL A 22 -9.54 14.98 5.41
C VAL A 22 -8.15 14.59 5.89
N GLY A 23 -8.03 14.12 7.12
CA GLY A 23 -6.77 13.77 7.77
C GLY A 23 -6.08 14.95 8.44
N PRO A 24 -5.16 14.68 9.38
CA PRO A 24 -4.55 15.70 10.22
C PRO A 24 -3.71 16.71 9.41
N ARG A 25 -3.10 16.29 8.31
CA ARG A 25 -2.27 17.16 7.46
C ARG A 25 -3.09 18.19 6.70
N GLU A 26 -4.09 17.73 5.95
CA GLU A 26 -4.98 18.62 5.18
C GLU A 26 -5.73 19.55 6.14
N PHE A 27 -6.13 19.05 7.29
CA PHE A 27 -6.74 19.86 8.33
C PHE A 27 -5.78 20.93 8.85
N SER A 28 -4.50 20.61 9.10
CA SER A 28 -3.48 21.58 9.52
C SER A 28 -3.23 22.64 8.46
N ALA A 29 -3.16 22.25 7.19
CA ALA A 29 -2.93 23.18 6.08
C ALA A 29 -4.13 24.10 5.85
N LEU A 30 -5.34 23.55 5.75
CA LEU A 30 -6.54 24.28 5.32
C LEU A 30 -7.24 25.01 6.47
N TYR A 31 -7.29 24.42 7.66
CA TYR A 31 -8.06 24.95 8.80
C TYR A 31 -7.18 25.61 9.86
N GLN A 32 -5.91 25.26 9.97
CA GLN A 32 -4.97 25.90 10.91
C GLN A 32 -3.94 26.79 10.23
N GLN A 33 -3.93 26.87 8.90
CA GLN A 33 -2.99 27.65 8.10
C GLN A 33 -1.52 27.31 8.43
N LYS A 34 -1.26 26.06 8.80
CA LYS A 34 0.07 25.53 9.10
C LYS A 34 0.37 24.37 8.13
N PRO A 35 0.71 24.67 6.86
CA PRO A 35 1.12 23.62 5.94
C PRO A 35 2.36 22.92 6.49
N GLN A 36 2.29 21.60 6.65
CA GLN A 36 3.43 20.79 7.02
C GLN A 36 4.24 20.48 5.76
N PRO A 37 5.57 20.58 5.77
CA PRO A 37 6.40 20.19 4.65
C PRO A 37 6.16 18.72 4.29
N ASP A 38 6.31 18.38 3.00
CA ASP A 38 6.16 17.00 2.52
C ASP A 38 7.27 16.07 3.01
N GLU A 39 8.37 16.62 3.47
CA GLU A 39 9.54 15.85 3.88
C GLU A 39 9.34 15.25 5.28
N GLY A 40 9.30 13.91 5.33
CA GLY A 40 9.42 13.12 6.56
C GLY A 40 8.14 12.80 7.34
N THR A 41 6.96 13.30 6.95
CA THR A 41 5.73 13.11 7.75
C THR A 41 4.57 12.41 7.03
N PHE A 42 4.78 11.94 5.80
CA PHE A 42 3.69 11.29 5.05
C PHE A 42 3.19 10.04 5.77
N PHE A 43 4.09 9.25 6.33
CA PHE A 43 3.75 8.16 7.24
C PHE A 43 4.50 8.33 8.56
N ARG A 44 3.83 8.03 9.67
CA ARG A 44 4.44 7.95 11.00
C ARG A 44 4.50 6.50 11.45
N ARG A 45 5.65 6.09 12.00
CA ARG A 45 5.86 4.70 12.44
C ARG A 45 4.81 4.25 13.46
N GLU A 46 4.41 5.13 14.35
CA GLU A 46 3.42 4.87 15.41
C GLU A 46 2.00 4.60 14.90
N TRP A 47 1.72 4.87 13.62
CA TRP A 47 0.43 4.56 13.01
C TRP A 47 0.29 3.07 12.67
N PHE A 48 1.40 2.36 12.53
CA PHE A 48 1.42 0.98 12.14
C PHE A 48 1.45 0.08 13.38
N GLN A 49 0.56 -0.89 13.37
CA GLN A 49 0.44 -1.87 14.43
C GLN A 49 1.20 -3.14 14.06
N THR A 50 1.44 -3.99 15.03
CA THR A 50 1.93 -5.36 14.81
C THR A 50 0.82 -6.35 15.13
N TRP A 51 0.81 -7.48 14.44
CA TRP A 51 -0.13 -8.55 14.73
C TRP A 51 0.57 -9.73 15.40
N ASP A 52 -0.07 -10.31 16.41
CA ASP A 52 0.41 -11.55 17.05
C ASP A 52 -0.32 -12.76 16.46
N LYS A 53 -1.60 -12.60 16.14
CA LYS A 53 -2.45 -13.63 15.56
C LYS A 53 -3.26 -13.06 14.41
N LEU A 54 -3.26 -13.78 13.30
CA LEU A 54 -4.02 -13.37 12.11
C LEU A 54 -5.49 -13.77 12.25
N PRO A 55 -6.44 -12.82 12.05
CA PRO A 55 -7.86 -13.12 11.97
C PRO A 55 -8.20 -13.84 10.65
N ALA A 56 -9.45 -14.26 10.50
CA ALA A 56 -9.98 -14.68 9.20
C ALA A 56 -9.99 -13.50 8.24
N MET A 57 -9.41 -13.68 7.04
CA MET A 57 -9.24 -12.59 6.08
C MET A 57 -9.23 -13.07 4.64
N ARG A 58 -9.41 -12.14 3.71
CA ARG A 58 -9.22 -12.35 2.27
C ARG A 58 -7.88 -11.82 1.85
N TYR A 59 -7.17 -12.57 1.01
CA TYR A 59 -5.82 -12.18 0.58
C TYR A 59 -5.84 -11.49 -0.76
N TYR A 60 -4.93 -10.53 -0.92
CA TYR A 60 -4.68 -9.76 -2.13
C TYR A 60 -3.19 -9.62 -2.34
N GLY A 61 -2.76 -9.65 -3.60
CA GLY A 61 -1.36 -9.43 -3.96
C GLY A 61 -1.16 -8.05 -4.58
N THR A 62 0.01 -7.47 -4.37
CA THR A 62 0.43 -6.23 -5.02
C THR A 62 1.84 -6.36 -5.55
N SER A 63 2.14 -5.66 -6.67
CA SER A 63 3.51 -5.55 -7.19
C SER A 63 3.85 -4.12 -7.55
N ASP A 64 5.06 -3.74 -7.19
CA ASP A 64 5.79 -2.62 -7.78
C ASP A 64 6.98 -3.20 -8.56
N TYR A 65 7.06 -2.88 -9.86
CA TYR A 65 8.02 -3.50 -10.76
C TYR A 65 9.17 -2.56 -11.09
N ALA A 66 10.40 -3.02 -10.92
CA ALA A 66 11.57 -2.35 -11.45
C ALA A 66 11.71 -2.62 -12.95
N VAL A 67 12.08 -1.59 -13.69
CA VAL A 67 12.25 -1.64 -15.17
C VAL A 67 13.65 -2.09 -15.57
N THR A 68 14.65 -1.97 -14.68
CA THR A 68 16.06 -2.17 -14.99
C THR A 68 16.61 -3.44 -14.38
N ASP A 69 17.30 -4.25 -15.19
CA ASP A 69 18.10 -5.37 -14.73
C ASP A 69 19.45 -4.88 -14.16
N GLY A 70 19.78 -5.30 -12.95
CA GLY A 70 21.16 -5.28 -12.45
C GLY A 70 21.74 -3.95 -11.98
N GLY A 71 21.00 -3.13 -11.23
CA GLY A 71 21.60 -1.95 -10.59
C GLY A 71 20.67 -0.75 -10.49
N GLY A 72 19.46 -0.97 -10.09
CA GLY A 72 18.46 0.08 -9.95
C GLY A 72 17.47 -0.25 -8.86
N ASP A 73 16.23 0.03 -9.12
CA ASP A 73 15.12 -0.21 -8.24
C ASP A 73 14.84 -1.70 -8.00
N PHE A 74 14.20 -1.99 -6.89
CA PHE A 74 13.77 -3.35 -6.54
C PHE A 74 12.38 -3.63 -7.08
N THR A 75 12.17 -4.82 -7.64
CA THR A 75 10.83 -5.36 -7.79
C THR A 75 10.33 -5.87 -6.44
N VAL A 76 9.12 -5.46 -6.08
CA VAL A 76 8.52 -5.77 -4.79
C VAL A 76 7.16 -6.44 -4.99
N HIS A 77 6.97 -7.59 -4.35
CA HIS A 77 5.70 -8.29 -4.25
C HIS A 77 5.25 -8.30 -2.79
N ARG A 78 3.97 -7.99 -2.54
CA ARG A 78 3.41 -8.02 -1.18
C ARG A 78 2.08 -8.78 -1.17
N ILE A 79 1.84 -9.48 -0.07
CA ILE A 79 0.55 -10.09 0.23
C ILE A 79 -0.08 -9.35 1.40
N TRP A 80 -1.29 -8.90 1.17
CA TRP A 80 -2.14 -8.23 2.14
C TRP A 80 -3.35 -9.09 2.46
N GLY A 81 -3.65 -9.26 3.75
CA GLY A 81 -4.91 -9.78 4.22
C GLY A 81 -5.84 -8.62 4.60
N ILE A 82 -7.10 -8.72 4.21
CA ILE A 82 -8.14 -7.77 4.64
C ILE A 82 -9.18 -8.55 5.45
N ASP A 83 -9.38 -8.16 6.69
CA ASP A 83 -10.32 -8.82 7.60
C ASP A 83 -11.78 -8.34 7.40
N GLY A 84 -12.69 -8.87 8.19
CA GLY A 84 -14.12 -8.52 8.13
C GLY A 84 -14.42 -7.08 8.56
N LYS A 85 -13.50 -6.39 9.24
CA LYS A 85 -13.59 -4.97 9.62
C LYS A 85 -12.99 -4.04 8.58
N GLY A 86 -12.29 -4.61 7.59
CA GLY A 86 -11.56 -3.87 6.57
C GLY A 86 -10.16 -3.43 7.02
N ASP A 87 -9.61 -4.01 8.07
CA ASP A 87 -8.24 -3.75 8.51
C ASP A 87 -7.26 -4.54 7.63
N ALA A 88 -6.10 -3.93 7.35
CA ALA A 88 -5.11 -4.47 6.45
C ALA A 88 -3.91 -5.08 7.20
N TYR A 89 -3.56 -6.30 6.84
CA TYR A 89 -2.47 -7.07 7.44
C TYR A 89 -1.45 -7.43 6.38
N ARG A 90 -0.21 -6.97 6.53
CA ARG A 90 0.88 -7.49 5.70
C ARG A 90 1.27 -8.88 6.22
N VAL A 91 1.11 -9.89 5.39
CA VAL A 91 1.30 -11.29 5.79
C VAL A 91 2.41 -11.99 5.04
N GLY A 92 2.97 -11.37 4.02
CA GLY A 92 4.06 -11.93 3.25
C GLY A 92 4.49 -11.07 2.09
N GLY A 93 5.53 -11.48 1.41
CA GLY A 93 6.04 -10.78 0.25
C GLY A 93 7.41 -11.27 -0.18
N TRP A 94 7.93 -10.62 -1.20
CA TRP A 94 9.27 -10.76 -1.72
C TRP A 94 9.77 -9.41 -2.25
N ARG A 95 11.06 -9.16 -2.12
CA ARG A 95 11.76 -8.00 -2.67
C ARG A 95 13.09 -8.45 -3.22
N GLY A 96 13.42 -8.05 -4.42
CA GLY A 96 14.70 -8.42 -5.03
C GLY A 96 14.97 -7.71 -6.34
N GLN A 97 16.21 -7.84 -6.79
CA GLN A 97 16.71 -7.36 -8.08
C GLN A 97 17.06 -8.59 -8.91
N THR A 98 16.11 -9.03 -9.73
CA THR A 98 16.30 -10.17 -10.66
C THR A 98 15.68 -9.82 -11.99
N ALA A 99 16.07 -10.54 -13.04
CA ALA A 99 15.38 -10.47 -14.32
C ALA A 99 13.89 -10.87 -14.20
N SER A 100 13.10 -10.51 -15.20
CA SER A 100 11.64 -10.67 -15.18
C SER A 100 11.15 -12.11 -14.96
N ASP A 101 11.88 -13.09 -15.42
CA ASP A 101 11.61 -14.50 -15.18
C ASP A 101 11.73 -14.87 -13.70
N GLY A 102 12.77 -14.36 -13.02
CA GLY A 102 13.02 -14.62 -11.61
C GLY A 102 11.90 -14.08 -10.71
N TRP A 103 11.52 -12.81 -10.85
CA TRP A 103 10.46 -12.26 -10.00
C TRP A 103 9.05 -12.75 -10.38
N ILE A 104 8.82 -13.18 -11.65
CA ILE A 104 7.59 -13.89 -12.02
C ILE A 104 7.46 -15.19 -11.23
N GLU A 105 8.53 -15.97 -11.12
CA GLU A 105 8.50 -17.22 -10.34
C GLU A 105 8.19 -16.94 -8.86
N ARG A 106 8.81 -15.92 -8.26
CA ARG A 106 8.53 -15.51 -6.87
C ARG A 106 7.08 -15.08 -6.67
N LYS A 107 6.53 -14.37 -7.65
CA LYS A 107 5.10 -14.02 -7.65
C LYS A 107 4.21 -15.25 -7.67
N LEU A 108 4.52 -16.22 -8.53
CA LEU A 108 3.75 -17.47 -8.61
C LEU A 108 3.86 -18.31 -7.34
N ASP A 109 5.02 -18.31 -6.67
CA ASP A 109 5.18 -18.94 -5.35
C ASP A 109 4.25 -18.31 -4.31
N LEU A 110 4.17 -16.99 -4.29
CA LEU A 110 3.26 -16.27 -3.40
C LEU A 110 1.78 -16.55 -3.72
N ILE A 111 1.41 -16.60 -5.00
CA ILE A 111 0.05 -16.93 -5.43
C ILE A 111 -0.31 -18.37 -5.00
N ALA A 112 0.59 -19.32 -5.20
CA ALA A 112 0.38 -20.71 -4.82
C ALA A 112 0.17 -20.88 -3.30
N LYS A 113 0.99 -20.17 -2.52
CA LYS A 113 0.95 -20.22 -1.05
C LYS A 113 -0.30 -19.54 -0.47
N TRP A 114 -0.58 -18.31 -0.90
CA TRP A 114 -1.58 -17.45 -0.26
C TRP A 114 -2.95 -17.43 -0.94
N LYS A 115 -3.02 -17.91 -2.19
CA LYS A 115 -4.24 -17.96 -3.00
C LYS A 115 -5.03 -16.64 -2.99
N PRO A 116 -4.39 -15.51 -3.35
CA PRO A 116 -5.04 -14.21 -3.32
C PRO A 116 -6.21 -14.17 -4.31
N LEU A 117 -7.28 -13.44 -3.94
CA LEU A 117 -8.46 -13.26 -4.80
C LEU A 117 -8.12 -12.45 -6.06
N ALA A 118 -7.24 -11.46 -5.91
CA ALA A 118 -6.74 -10.66 -7.01
C ALA A 118 -5.31 -10.22 -6.74
N TRP A 119 -4.60 -9.91 -7.83
CA TRP A 119 -3.25 -9.35 -7.79
C TRP A 119 -3.21 -8.04 -8.57
N PHE A 120 -2.79 -6.98 -7.90
CA PHE A 120 -2.72 -5.64 -8.43
C PHE A 120 -1.30 -5.29 -8.87
N GLY A 121 -1.17 -4.68 -10.03
CA GLY A 121 0.09 -4.17 -10.56
C GLY A 121 -0.14 -2.87 -11.32
N GLU A 122 0.92 -2.11 -11.54
CA GLU A 122 0.87 -0.94 -12.38
C GLU A 122 0.74 -1.33 -13.85
N GLY A 123 -0.25 -0.75 -14.53
CA GLY A 123 -0.49 -0.96 -15.96
C GLY A 123 0.48 -0.14 -16.83
N GLY A 124 0.47 -0.41 -18.13
CA GLY A 124 1.27 0.33 -19.10
C GLY A 124 2.33 -0.52 -19.79
N VAL A 125 3.54 0.03 -19.95
CA VAL A 125 4.62 -0.63 -20.73
C VAL A 125 5.04 -1.95 -20.08
N ILE A 126 5.22 -1.96 -18.77
CA ILE A 126 5.63 -3.16 -18.02
C ILE A 126 4.57 -4.26 -18.16
N GLN A 127 3.30 -3.93 -17.97
CA GLN A 127 2.21 -4.90 -18.18
C GLN A 127 2.31 -5.58 -19.55
N LYS A 128 2.42 -4.78 -20.63
CA LYS A 128 2.48 -5.31 -22.00
C LYS A 128 3.68 -6.23 -22.21
N ALA A 129 4.81 -5.90 -21.61
CA ALA A 129 6.04 -6.69 -21.73
C ALA A 129 5.94 -8.04 -20.99
N ILE A 130 5.37 -8.08 -19.79
CA ILE A 130 5.43 -9.25 -18.92
C ILE A 130 4.19 -10.13 -18.96
N GLU A 131 3.02 -9.59 -19.32
CA GLU A 131 1.75 -10.31 -19.24
C GLU A 131 1.72 -11.61 -20.06
N PRO A 132 2.26 -11.67 -21.30
CA PRO A 132 2.30 -12.91 -22.07
C PRO A 132 3.11 -14.03 -21.38
N MET A 133 4.26 -13.67 -20.82
CA MET A 133 5.13 -14.61 -20.10
C MET A 133 4.48 -15.05 -18.79
N LEU A 134 3.94 -14.11 -18.01
CA LEU A 134 3.23 -14.41 -16.77
C LEU A 134 2.06 -15.38 -17.01
N ARG A 135 1.22 -15.11 -18.03
CA ARG A 135 0.09 -16.00 -18.39
C ARG A 135 0.56 -17.40 -18.81
N ARG A 136 1.66 -17.49 -19.55
CA ARG A 136 2.25 -18.77 -19.92
C ARG A 136 2.69 -19.53 -18.68
N ARG A 137 3.47 -18.92 -17.81
CA ARG A 137 3.99 -19.55 -16.59
C ARG A 137 2.87 -19.94 -15.62
N MET A 138 1.81 -19.13 -15.50
CA MET A 138 0.61 -19.50 -14.73
C MET A 138 0.01 -20.83 -15.19
N ARG A 139 -0.13 -21.02 -16.52
CA ARG A 139 -0.64 -22.28 -17.08
C ARG A 139 0.32 -23.45 -16.85
N GLU A 140 1.61 -23.26 -17.11
CA GLU A 140 2.63 -24.31 -16.93
C GLU A 140 2.72 -24.80 -15.48
N ARG A 141 2.57 -23.90 -14.52
CA ARG A 141 2.59 -24.23 -13.08
C ARG A 141 1.21 -24.59 -12.51
N ASN A 142 0.15 -24.47 -13.29
CA ASN A 142 -1.24 -24.58 -12.82
C ASN A 142 -1.52 -23.68 -11.60
N VAL A 143 -1.02 -22.47 -11.62
CA VAL A 143 -1.19 -21.45 -10.57
C VAL A 143 -1.89 -20.24 -11.16
N HIS A 144 -3.09 -19.96 -10.70
CA HIS A 144 -3.94 -18.92 -11.28
C HIS A 144 -4.32 -17.86 -10.25
N CYS A 145 -4.38 -16.61 -10.69
CA CYS A 145 -4.88 -15.48 -9.93
C CYS A 145 -5.46 -14.43 -10.90
N ARG A 146 -6.50 -13.76 -10.50
CA ARG A 146 -7.04 -12.62 -11.23
C ARG A 146 -6.04 -11.47 -11.20
N MET A 147 -5.60 -11.01 -12.37
CA MET A 147 -4.68 -9.90 -12.51
C MET A 147 -5.46 -8.60 -12.77
N GLU A 148 -5.20 -7.59 -11.96
CA GLU A 148 -5.76 -6.24 -12.09
C GLU A 148 -4.62 -5.24 -12.36
N TRP A 149 -4.71 -4.56 -13.48
CA TRP A 149 -3.72 -3.58 -13.89
C TRP A 149 -4.27 -2.17 -13.68
N LEU A 150 -3.67 -1.44 -12.75
CA LEU A 150 -4.10 -0.10 -12.38
C LEU A 150 -3.38 0.94 -13.25
N PRO A 151 -4.10 1.92 -13.82
CA PRO A 151 -3.46 2.98 -14.58
C PRO A 151 -2.63 3.89 -13.65
N SER A 152 -1.45 4.31 -14.13
CA SER A 152 -0.62 5.30 -13.44
C SER A 152 -1.09 6.72 -13.79
N VAL A 153 -2.23 7.13 -13.25
CA VAL A 153 -2.87 8.42 -13.59
C VAL A 153 -2.65 9.52 -12.56
N ALA A 154 -2.03 9.19 -11.43
CA ALA A 154 -1.74 10.15 -10.36
C ALA A 154 -0.35 9.90 -9.77
N ASP A 155 0.21 10.93 -9.16
CA ASP A 155 1.47 10.84 -8.43
C ASP A 155 1.40 9.86 -7.25
N LYS A 156 2.54 9.32 -6.85
CA LYS A 156 2.62 8.31 -5.77
C LYS A 156 1.97 8.78 -4.46
N PRO A 157 2.20 10.02 -3.97
CA PRO A 157 1.54 10.52 -2.77
C PRO A 157 0.02 10.53 -2.86
N THR A 158 -0.55 10.98 -3.98
CA THR A 158 -2.01 11.00 -4.18
C THR A 158 -2.60 9.60 -4.13
N ARG A 159 -1.95 8.61 -4.75
CA ARG A 159 -2.38 7.20 -4.71
C ARG A 159 -2.29 6.60 -3.30
N ALA A 160 -1.33 7.04 -2.50
CA ALA A 160 -1.10 6.52 -1.17
C ALA A 160 -1.99 7.15 -0.07
N ARG A 161 -2.77 8.20 -0.37
CA ARG A 161 -3.59 8.92 0.64
C ARG A 161 -4.61 8.04 1.35
N SER A 162 -5.28 7.15 0.64
CA SER A 162 -6.23 6.22 1.27
C SER A 162 -5.55 5.23 2.22
N PHE A 163 -4.36 4.77 1.84
CA PHE A 163 -3.54 3.92 2.71
C PHE A 163 -3.00 4.71 3.91
N GLN A 164 -2.60 5.97 3.70
CA GLN A 164 -2.19 6.89 4.77
C GLN A 164 -3.31 7.09 5.79
N ALA A 165 -4.54 7.36 5.34
CA ALA A 165 -5.69 7.53 6.22
C ALA A 165 -5.99 6.26 7.03
N MET A 166 -5.91 5.09 6.41
CA MET A 166 -6.06 3.80 7.07
C MET A 166 -4.96 3.60 8.14
N ALA A 167 -3.70 3.88 7.81
CA ALA A 167 -2.59 3.79 8.75
C ALA A 167 -2.77 4.76 9.93
N ALA A 168 -3.13 6.03 9.66
CA ALA A 168 -3.34 7.06 10.69
C ALA A 168 -4.45 6.71 11.69
N THR A 169 -5.36 5.83 11.31
CA THR A 169 -6.42 5.30 12.20
C THR A 169 -6.04 3.96 12.87
N GLY A 170 -4.76 3.53 12.76
CA GLY A 170 -4.26 2.30 13.39
C GLY A 170 -4.80 1.00 12.77
N ARG A 171 -5.24 1.04 11.50
CA ARG A 171 -5.87 -0.08 10.80
C ARG A 171 -4.93 -0.83 9.85
N VAL A 172 -3.63 -0.62 9.99
CA VAL A 172 -2.61 -1.30 9.19
C VAL A 172 -1.66 -2.03 10.11
N TYR A 173 -1.49 -3.33 9.87
CA TYR A 173 -0.73 -4.24 10.71
C TYR A 173 0.40 -4.89 9.91
N PHE A 174 1.55 -5.00 10.55
CA PHE A 174 2.73 -5.69 10.02
C PHE A 174 3.09 -6.90 10.89
N GLU A 175 3.84 -7.83 10.33
CA GLU A 175 4.40 -8.93 11.10
C GLU A 175 5.36 -8.41 12.17
N PRO A 176 5.47 -9.12 13.32
CA PRO A 176 6.44 -8.78 14.35
C PRO A 176 7.86 -8.74 13.80
N GLY A 177 8.62 -7.70 14.14
CA GLY A 177 9.98 -7.53 13.68
C GLY A 177 10.14 -7.01 12.24
N ALA A 178 9.05 -6.68 11.55
CA ALA A 178 9.14 -6.04 10.24
C ALA A 178 9.84 -4.69 10.33
N ASP A 179 10.79 -4.44 9.44
CA ASP A 179 11.27 -3.07 9.22
C ASP A 179 10.24 -2.26 8.44
N ILE A 180 9.41 -1.54 9.18
CA ILE A 180 8.36 -0.71 8.61
C ILE A 180 8.98 0.41 7.76
N GLY A 181 10.15 0.93 8.11
CA GLY A 181 10.85 1.98 7.37
C GLY A 181 11.26 1.52 5.97
N GLU A 182 11.77 0.31 5.83
CA GLU A 182 12.16 -0.26 4.53
C GLU A 182 10.98 -0.41 3.55
N HIS A 183 9.77 -0.49 4.07
CA HIS A 183 8.55 -0.73 3.29
C HIS A 183 7.77 0.54 2.94
N LEU A 184 8.09 1.66 3.57
CA LEU A 184 7.40 2.93 3.43
C LEU A 184 8.26 4.01 2.74
N VAL A 185 9.44 3.64 2.25
CA VAL A 185 10.30 4.56 1.51
C VAL A 185 9.59 4.93 0.21
N PHE A 186 8.98 6.10 0.21
CA PHE A 186 8.76 6.82 -1.02
C PHE A 186 10.10 7.40 -1.44
N PRO A 187 10.58 7.15 -2.65
CA PRO A 187 11.74 7.88 -3.14
C PRO A 187 11.42 9.38 -3.10
N ALA A 188 12.38 10.13 -2.62
CA ALA A 188 12.36 11.59 -2.60
C ALA A 188 12.13 12.15 -4.00
#